data_2bd5d7b6afa216a907ff04e5bce68ba1
#
_entry.id   2bd5d7b6afa216a907ff04e5bce68ba1
#
_cell.length_a   1.000
_cell.length_b   1.000
_cell.length_c   1.000
_cell.angle_alpha   90.00
_cell.angle_beta   90.00
_cell.angle_gamma   90.00
#
_symmetry.space_group_name_H-M   'P 1'
#
loop_
_entity.id
_entity.type
_entity.pdbx_description
1 polymer ?
#
loop_
_entity_poly.entity_id
_entity_poly.type
_entity_poly.pdbx_seq_one_letter_code
_entity_poly.pdbx_strand_id
1 'polypeptide(L)'
;MPTGADLEDCLIDMISLPDQGHVYIIIDAIDECPDAPGVPSPREEVLELLEKLVKLHLPNLRLCVTSRHERDIQAVLEPLSSFSVSLHDERGQKEDILNYIKDVVHADQNMRRWRAEDQELVIKMLSERAGGMSGPYCAPYSITHIVYHVGFVGCPASWIY
;
A
#
# COMPACT_ATOMS: atom_id res chain seq x y z
N MET A 1 -2.97 -26.23 19.06
CA MET A 1 -3.16 -25.13 18.10
C MET A 1 -2.08 -25.25 17.07
N PRO A 2 -2.37 -25.05 15.76
CA PRO A 2 -1.34 -25.05 14.74
C PRO A 2 -0.32 -23.95 15.03
N THR A 3 0.93 -24.22 14.71
CA THR A 3 2.02 -23.25 14.80
C THR A 3 2.02 -22.33 13.57
N GLY A 4 2.78 -21.23 13.60
CA GLY A 4 2.95 -20.37 12.42
C GLY A 4 3.51 -21.15 11.22
N ALA A 5 4.46 -22.06 11.46
CA ALA A 5 5.02 -22.93 10.43
C ALA A 5 3.98 -23.86 9.80
N ASP A 6 3.09 -24.44 10.60
CA ASP A 6 2.02 -25.30 10.08
C ASP A 6 1.04 -24.53 9.19
N LEU A 7 0.79 -23.25 9.50
CA LEU A 7 -0.07 -22.38 8.70
C LEU A 7 0.60 -21.96 7.39
N GLU A 8 1.90 -21.67 7.44
CA GLU A 8 2.71 -21.34 6.27
C GLU A 8 2.75 -22.53 5.29
N ASP A 9 3.06 -23.73 5.78
CA ASP A 9 3.08 -24.95 4.97
C ASP A 9 1.69 -25.22 4.35
N CYS A 10 0.62 -25.05 5.11
CA CYS A 10 -0.75 -25.18 4.61
C CYS A 10 -1.05 -24.16 3.49
N LEU A 11 -0.64 -22.91 3.65
CA LEU A 11 -0.81 -21.89 2.62
C LEU A 11 -0.04 -22.27 1.34
N ILE A 12 1.22 -22.67 1.48
CA ILE A 12 2.06 -23.09 0.34
C ILE A 12 1.44 -24.27 -0.39
N ASP A 13 0.97 -25.26 0.34
CA ASP A 13 0.30 -26.43 -0.24
C ASP A 13 -0.96 -26.02 -1.00
N MET A 14 -1.77 -25.14 -0.43
CA MET A 14 -3.00 -24.65 -1.06
C MET A 14 -2.73 -23.91 -2.37
N ILE A 15 -1.76 -23.00 -2.40
CA ILE A 15 -1.44 -22.21 -3.61
C ILE A 15 -0.70 -23.04 -4.68
N SER A 16 -0.12 -24.18 -4.28
CA SER A 16 0.64 -25.07 -5.16
C SER A 16 -0.21 -26.21 -5.74
N LEU A 17 -1.52 -26.25 -5.45
CA LEU A 17 -2.40 -27.29 -5.98
C LEU A 17 -2.36 -27.33 -7.51
N PRO A 18 -2.29 -28.54 -8.11
CA PRO A 18 -2.35 -28.68 -9.56
C PRO A 18 -3.71 -28.20 -10.09
N ASP A 19 -3.70 -27.66 -11.28
CA ASP A 19 -4.88 -27.15 -11.99
C ASP A 19 -5.59 -25.95 -11.33
N GLN A 20 -4.91 -25.32 -10.36
CA GLN A 20 -5.39 -24.09 -9.76
C GLN A 20 -5.24 -22.91 -10.73
N GLY A 21 -6.33 -22.12 -10.86
CA GLY A 21 -6.29 -20.86 -11.60
C GLY A 21 -5.37 -19.81 -10.97
N HIS A 22 -5.46 -18.57 -11.42
CA HIS A 22 -4.68 -17.49 -10.84
C HIS A 22 -5.04 -17.25 -9.37
N VAL A 23 -4.03 -17.18 -8.53
CA VAL A 23 -4.13 -16.85 -7.10
C VAL A 23 -3.63 -15.43 -6.89
N TYR A 24 -4.44 -14.60 -6.27
CA TYR A 24 -4.11 -13.23 -5.93
C TYR A 24 -4.05 -13.08 -4.41
N ILE A 25 -2.91 -12.67 -3.89
CA ILE A 25 -2.75 -12.34 -2.47
C ILE A 25 -2.50 -10.84 -2.38
N ILE A 26 -3.36 -10.16 -1.62
CA ILE A 26 -3.25 -8.72 -1.37
C ILE A 26 -3.00 -8.53 0.11
N ILE A 27 -1.91 -7.88 0.46
CA ILE A 27 -1.55 -7.52 1.83
C ILE A 27 -1.54 -6.01 1.90
N ASP A 28 -2.45 -5.46 2.68
CA ASP A 28 -2.59 -4.02 2.84
C ASP A 28 -1.90 -3.55 4.11
N ALA A 29 -1.26 -2.38 4.03
CA ALA A 29 -0.68 -1.65 5.15
C ALA A 29 0.30 -2.49 6.01
N ILE A 30 1.29 -3.15 5.38
CA ILE A 30 2.25 -3.99 6.11
C ILE A 30 3.04 -3.21 7.18
N ASP A 31 3.17 -1.90 7.03
CA ASP A 31 3.77 -1.00 8.02
C ASP A 31 3.01 -0.95 9.34
N GLU A 32 1.73 -1.32 9.36
CA GLU A 32 0.94 -1.42 10.59
C GLU A 32 1.23 -2.71 11.38
N CYS A 33 1.95 -3.65 10.77
CA CYS A 33 2.44 -4.82 11.47
C CYS A 33 3.47 -4.39 12.53
N PRO A 34 3.32 -4.84 13.80
CA PRO A 34 4.24 -4.42 14.86
C PRO A 34 5.69 -4.80 14.57
N ASP A 35 6.57 -3.79 14.60
CA ASP A 35 8.02 -3.98 14.64
C ASP A 35 8.46 -3.92 16.12
N ALA A 36 8.22 -4.99 16.85
CA ALA A 36 8.58 -5.08 18.26
C ALA A 36 9.99 -5.68 18.42
N PRO A 37 10.83 -5.13 19.29
CA PRO A 37 12.12 -5.75 19.59
C PRO A 37 11.90 -7.14 20.22
N GLY A 38 12.31 -8.15 19.52
CA GLY A 38 12.13 -9.55 19.86
C GLY A 38 12.57 -10.39 18.69
N VAL A 39 12.53 -11.69 18.79
CA VAL A 39 13.03 -12.58 17.75
C VAL A 39 11.92 -13.47 17.24
N PRO A 40 11.65 -13.45 15.94
CA PRO A 40 11.55 -12.31 15.02
C PRO A 40 10.34 -11.43 15.34
N SER A 41 10.30 -10.21 14.83
CA SER A 41 9.10 -9.37 14.95
C SER A 41 7.97 -9.88 14.03
N PRO A 42 6.68 -9.63 14.34
CA PRO A 42 5.58 -10.01 13.45
C PRO A 42 5.74 -9.47 12.02
N ARG A 43 6.33 -8.29 11.88
CA ARG A 43 6.62 -7.69 10.58
C ARG A 43 7.69 -8.48 9.82
N GLU A 44 8.78 -8.85 10.49
CA GLU A 44 9.84 -9.68 9.90
C GLU A 44 9.28 -11.03 9.45
N GLU A 45 8.44 -11.69 10.25
CA GLU A 45 7.81 -12.96 9.88
C GLU A 45 6.98 -12.83 8.58
N VAL A 46 6.21 -11.74 8.43
CA VAL A 46 5.43 -11.51 7.22
C VAL A 46 6.33 -11.21 6.02
N LEU A 47 7.39 -10.43 6.20
CA LEU A 47 8.34 -10.14 5.13
C LEU A 47 9.10 -11.40 4.69
N GLU A 48 9.50 -12.26 5.62
CA GLU A 48 10.11 -13.57 5.33
C GLU A 48 9.15 -14.49 4.56
N LEU A 49 7.88 -14.53 4.96
CA LEU A 49 6.85 -15.29 4.24
C LEU A 49 6.70 -14.79 2.80
N LEU A 50 6.64 -13.47 2.58
CA LEU A 50 6.58 -12.89 1.24
C LEU A 50 7.80 -13.28 0.40
N GLU A 51 8.99 -13.22 0.96
CA GLU A 51 10.22 -13.65 0.28
C GLU A 51 10.18 -15.14 -0.10
N LYS A 52 9.69 -16.01 0.79
CA LYS A 52 9.49 -17.43 0.51
C LYS A 52 8.48 -17.64 -0.62
N LEU A 53 7.32 -16.99 -0.58
CA LEU A 53 6.29 -17.09 -1.62
C LEU A 53 6.83 -16.69 -3.00
N VAL A 54 7.64 -15.63 -3.06
CA VAL A 54 8.28 -15.21 -4.32
C VAL A 54 9.27 -16.26 -4.81
N LYS A 55 10.06 -16.85 -3.93
CA LYS A 55 11.05 -17.89 -4.24
C LYS A 55 10.41 -19.19 -4.76
N LEU A 56 9.13 -19.44 -4.50
CA LEU A 56 8.44 -20.60 -5.07
C LEU A 56 8.26 -20.51 -6.59
N HIS A 57 8.37 -19.32 -7.15
CA HIS A 57 8.29 -19.09 -8.60
C HIS A 57 7.02 -19.65 -9.25
N LEU A 58 5.89 -19.60 -8.55
CA LEU A 58 4.60 -20.09 -9.03
C LEU A 58 4.05 -19.15 -10.12
N PRO A 59 3.83 -19.63 -11.35
CA PRO A 59 3.41 -18.78 -12.47
C PRO A 59 2.01 -18.22 -12.34
N ASN A 60 1.19 -18.86 -11.52
CA ASN A 60 -0.19 -18.47 -11.24
C ASN A 60 -0.35 -17.54 -10.03
N LEU A 61 0.69 -17.32 -9.22
CA LEU A 61 0.66 -16.47 -8.05
C LEU A 61 0.94 -15.00 -8.41
N ARG A 62 0.12 -14.12 -7.84
CA ARG A 62 0.28 -12.66 -7.94
C ARG A 62 0.17 -12.08 -6.53
N LEU A 63 1.18 -11.31 -6.15
CA LEU A 63 1.24 -10.65 -4.85
C LEU A 63 1.15 -9.14 -5.07
N CYS A 64 0.30 -8.51 -4.27
CA CYS A 64 0.20 -7.05 -4.19
C CYS A 64 0.36 -6.65 -2.73
N VAL A 65 1.32 -5.79 -2.44
CA VAL A 65 1.61 -5.35 -1.08
C VAL A 65 1.56 -3.84 -1.03
N THR A 66 0.83 -3.28 -0.08
CA THR A 66 0.85 -1.84 0.19
C THR A 66 1.58 -1.56 1.50
N SER A 67 2.28 -0.43 1.54
CA SER A 67 3.01 0.01 2.72
C SER A 67 3.26 1.50 2.68
N ARG A 68 3.48 2.10 3.85
CA ARG A 68 4.19 3.37 3.92
C ARG A 68 5.66 3.18 3.56
N HIS A 69 6.32 4.29 3.24
CA HIS A 69 7.74 4.29 2.91
C HIS A 69 8.61 4.07 4.16
N GLU A 70 8.80 2.80 4.53
CA GLU A 70 9.68 2.39 5.63
C GLU A 70 10.90 1.65 5.08
N ARG A 71 12.08 1.93 5.65
CA ARG A 71 13.37 1.47 5.10
C ARG A 71 13.53 -0.04 5.16
N ASP A 72 13.08 -0.67 6.23
CA ASP A 72 13.12 -2.11 6.45
C ASP A 72 12.23 -2.85 5.43
N ILE A 73 11.01 -2.38 5.24
CA ILE A 73 10.05 -2.91 4.26
C ILE A 73 10.58 -2.72 2.84
N GLN A 74 11.07 -1.52 2.52
CA GLN A 74 11.62 -1.21 1.22
C GLN A 74 12.82 -2.09 0.88
N ALA A 75 13.74 -2.30 1.82
CA ALA A 75 14.92 -3.12 1.63
C ALA A 75 14.60 -4.56 1.24
N VAL A 76 13.47 -5.10 1.71
CA VAL A 76 13.02 -6.46 1.39
C VAL A 76 12.17 -6.48 0.11
N LEU A 77 11.21 -5.56 -0.03
CA LEU A 77 10.24 -5.64 -1.12
C LEU A 77 10.75 -5.08 -2.46
N GLU A 78 11.64 -4.09 -2.44
CA GLU A 78 12.16 -3.50 -3.69
C GLU A 78 12.86 -4.53 -4.60
N PRO A 79 13.79 -5.37 -4.09
CA PRO A 79 14.44 -6.38 -4.91
C PRO A 79 13.52 -7.52 -5.35
N LEU A 80 12.39 -7.73 -4.67
CA LEU A 80 11.40 -8.77 -4.98
C LEU A 80 10.32 -8.28 -5.94
N SER A 81 10.12 -6.96 -6.02
CA SER A 81 9.04 -6.38 -6.81
C SER A 81 9.40 -6.33 -8.30
N SER A 82 8.47 -6.70 -9.15
CA SER A 82 8.55 -6.47 -10.59
C SER A 82 8.13 -5.05 -10.97
N PHE A 83 7.34 -4.42 -10.12
CA PHE A 83 6.81 -3.07 -10.33
C PHE A 83 6.43 -2.45 -8.98
N SER A 84 6.73 -1.18 -8.78
CA SER A 84 6.32 -0.41 -7.60
C SER A 84 5.73 0.92 -8.04
N VAL A 85 4.66 1.33 -7.36
CA VAL A 85 3.99 2.61 -7.59
C VAL A 85 3.96 3.39 -6.28
N SER A 86 4.48 4.60 -6.31
CA SER A 86 4.29 5.56 -5.23
C SER A 86 3.00 6.33 -5.49
N LEU A 87 1.98 6.11 -4.66
CA LEU A 87 0.73 6.87 -4.78
C LEU A 87 0.93 8.38 -4.54
N HIS A 88 2.04 8.78 -3.93
CA HIS A 88 2.35 10.19 -3.67
C HIS A 88 2.81 10.94 -4.92
N ASP A 89 3.42 10.26 -5.88
CA ASP A 89 3.98 10.87 -7.09
C ASP A 89 2.97 10.97 -8.24
N GLU A 90 1.80 10.35 -8.09
CA GLU A 90 0.75 10.38 -9.10
C GLU A 90 0.08 11.75 -9.18
N ARG A 91 0.24 12.42 -10.33
CA ARG A 91 -0.34 13.76 -10.57
C ARG A 91 -1.86 13.78 -10.40
N GLY A 92 -2.55 12.68 -10.73
CA GLY A 92 -3.99 12.51 -10.59
C GLY A 92 -4.45 12.56 -9.13
N GLN A 93 -3.68 12.04 -8.20
CA GLN A 93 -4.07 11.99 -6.79
C GLN A 93 -4.31 13.37 -6.18
N LYS A 94 -3.47 14.37 -6.52
CA LYS A 94 -3.66 15.74 -6.01
C LYS A 94 -4.96 16.36 -6.51
N GLU A 95 -5.30 16.07 -7.74
CA GLU A 95 -6.55 16.55 -8.36
C GLU A 95 -7.76 15.85 -7.75
N ASP A 96 -7.69 14.54 -7.54
CA ASP A 96 -8.75 13.76 -6.89
C ASP A 96 -8.99 14.21 -5.45
N ILE A 97 -7.93 14.43 -4.67
CA ILE A 97 -8.02 14.95 -3.31
C ILE A 97 -8.65 16.35 -3.32
N LEU A 98 -8.22 17.23 -4.22
CA LEU A 98 -8.80 18.56 -4.33
C LEU A 98 -10.29 18.52 -4.69
N ASN A 99 -10.68 17.68 -5.63
CA ASN A 99 -12.07 17.49 -6.02
C ASN A 99 -12.91 16.94 -4.85
N TYR A 100 -12.40 15.92 -4.16
CA TYR A 100 -13.05 15.39 -2.96
C TYR A 100 -13.25 16.46 -1.87
N ILE A 101 -12.21 17.26 -1.58
CA ILE A 101 -12.32 18.35 -0.60
C ILE A 101 -13.38 19.38 -1.01
N LYS A 102 -13.42 19.77 -2.29
CA LYS A 102 -14.44 20.69 -2.80
C LYS A 102 -15.84 20.12 -2.63
N ASP A 103 -16.04 18.86 -2.99
CA ASP A 103 -17.33 18.19 -2.89
C ASP A 103 -17.80 18.13 -1.43
N VAL A 104 -16.94 17.77 -0.50
CA VAL A 104 -17.24 17.72 0.93
C VAL A 104 -17.60 19.10 1.48
N VAL A 105 -16.80 20.13 1.19
CA VAL A 105 -17.03 21.50 1.66
C VAL A 105 -18.35 22.06 1.11
N HIS A 106 -18.65 21.82 -0.18
CA HIS A 106 -19.87 22.30 -0.80
C HIS A 106 -21.11 21.48 -0.39
N ALA A 107 -20.95 20.21 -0.01
CA ALA A 107 -22.05 19.37 0.45
C ALA A 107 -22.43 19.63 1.90
N ASP A 108 -21.49 20.09 2.74
CA ASP A 108 -21.74 20.32 4.17
C ASP A 108 -22.74 21.46 4.40
N GLN A 109 -23.80 21.17 5.16
CA GLN A 109 -24.89 22.12 5.41
C GLN A 109 -24.44 23.35 6.23
N ASN A 110 -23.45 23.21 7.09
CA ASN A 110 -22.95 24.30 7.92
C ASN A 110 -22.04 25.21 7.09
N MET A 111 -21.18 24.60 6.25
CA MET A 111 -20.26 25.35 5.38
C MET A 111 -20.99 26.05 4.24
N ARG A 112 -22.15 25.57 3.78
CA ARG A 112 -23.00 26.28 2.81
C ARG A 112 -23.46 27.68 3.25
N ARG A 113 -23.45 27.95 4.55
CA ARG A 113 -23.82 29.27 5.11
C ARG A 113 -22.65 30.23 5.16
N TRP A 114 -21.43 29.75 4.88
CA TRP A 114 -20.23 30.57 4.89
C TRP A 114 -20.13 31.38 3.60
N ARG A 115 -19.37 32.45 3.63
CA ARG A 115 -19.08 33.22 2.41
C ARG A 115 -18.24 32.35 1.48
N ALA A 116 -18.37 32.58 0.18
CA ALA A 116 -17.62 31.85 -0.83
C ALA A 116 -16.09 31.95 -0.60
N GLU A 117 -15.64 33.15 -0.17
CA GLU A 117 -14.23 33.38 0.15
C GLU A 117 -13.72 32.51 1.32
N ASP A 118 -14.55 32.29 2.34
CA ASP A 118 -14.22 31.46 3.50
C ASP A 118 -14.19 29.98 3.10
N GLN A 119 -15.11 29.53 2.24
CA GLN A 119 -15.12 28.18 1.70
C GLN A 119 -13.86 27.91 0.85
N GLU A 120 -13.49 28.84 -0.03
CA GLU A 120 -12.26 28.73 -0.82
C GLU A 120 -11.01 28.70 0.05
N LEU A 121 -10.97 29.50 1.11
CA LEU A 121 -9.86 29.46 2.07
C LEU A 121 -9.72 28.09 2.74
N VAL A 122 -10.83 27.50 3.17
CA VAL A 122 -10.84 26.14 3.76
C VAL A 122 -10.37 25.10 2.74
N ILE A 123 -10.91 25.14 1.52
CA ILE A 123 -10.50 24.22 0.44
C ILE A 123 -9.00 24.34 0.20
N LYS A 124 -8.48 25.56 0.09
CA LYS A 124 -7.06 25.82 -0.10
C LYS A 124 -6.22 25.26 1.06
N MET A 125 -6.59 25.56 2.30
CA MET A 125 -5.84 25.08 3.48
C MET A 125 -5.86 23.57 3.60
N LEU A 126 -6.99 22.93 3.34
CA LEU A 126 -7.11 21.47 3.39
C LEU A 126 -6.30 20.81 2.24
N SER A 127 -6.36 21.35 1.02
CA SER A 127 -5.60 20.82 -0.11
C SER A 127 -4.08 21.01 0.07
N GLU A 128 -3.65 22.15 0.61
CA GLU A 128 -2.24 22.38 0.94
C GLU A 128 -1.75 21.41 2.03
N ARG A 129 -2.57 21.14 3.04
CA ARG A 129 -2.24 20.16 4.08
C ARG A 129 -2.27 18.72 3.57
N ALA A 130 -3.22 18.36 2.74
CA ALA A 130 -3.29 17.03 2.13
C ALA A 130 -2.16 16.79 1.12
N GLY A 131 -1.75 17.82 0.35
CA GLY A 131 -0.60 17.75 -0.56
C GLY A 131 0.74 18.11 0.09
N GLY A 132 0.73 18.78 1.23
CA GLY A 132 1.89 19.35 1.92
C GLY A 132 2.34 18.62 3.17
N MET A 133 2.04 17.33 3.30
CA MET A 133 2.67 16.48 4.32
C MET A 133 4.18 16.27 4.09
N SER A 134 4.77 17.08 3.23
CA SER A 134 6.21 17.14 2.94
C SER A 134 6.94 18.26 3.67
N GLY A 135 6.32 18.92 4.64
CA GLY A 135 6.97 19.95 5.44
C GLY A 135 7.88 19.37 6.52
N PRO A 136 8.99 20.07 6.91
CA PRO A 136 9.98 19.60 7.88
C PRO A 136 9.41 19.33 9.29
N TYR A 137 8.17 19.72 9.56
CA TYR A 137 7.46 19.49 10.82
C TYR A 137 6.40 18.38 10.78
N CYS A 138 6.20 17.73 9.62
CA CYS A 138 5.20 16.67 9.44
C CYS A 138 5.82 15.28 9.19
N ALA A 139 7.10 15.12 9.52
CA ALA A 139 7.85 13.89 9.30
C ALA A 139 7.26 12.58 9.89
N PRO A 140 6.43 12.58 10.97
CA PRO A 140 5.88 11.31 11.46
C PRO A 140 4.61 10.85 10.74
N TYR A 141 4.00 11.63 9.85
CA TYR A 141 2.70 11.32 9.24
C TYR A 141 2.66 11.41 7.71
N SER A 142 3.80 11.31 7.04
CA SER A 142 3.83 11.20 5.58
C SER A 142 3.20 9.87 5.18
N ILE A 143 1.93 9.90 4.79
CA ILE A 143 1.20 8.74 4.26
C ILE A 143 1.66 8.52 2.81
N THR A 144 2.91 8.13 2.64
CA THR A 144 3.44 7.72 1.35
C THR A 144 3.17 6.23 1.21
N HIS A 145 2.00 5.87 0.70
CA HIS A 145 1.73 4.48 0.37
C HIS A 145 2.46 4.11 -0.91
N ILE A 146 3.26 3.08 -0.84
CA ILE A 146 3.88 2.44 -1.99
C ILE A 146 3.17 1.11 -2.22
N VAL A 147 2.73 0.89 -3.45
CA VAL A 147 2.16 -0.40 -3.87
C VAL A 147 3.26 -1.19 -4.56
N TYR A 148 3.64 -2.30 -3.97
CA TYR A 148 4.57 -3.25 -4.57
C TYR A 148 3.79 -4.34 -5.28
N HIS A 149 4.00 -4.47 -6.58
CA HIS A 149 3.53 -5.62 -7.32
C HIS A 149 4.67 -6.63 -7.42
N VAL A 150 4.56 -7.70 -6.68
CA VAL A 150 5.51 -8.80 -6.71
C VAL A 150 4.93 -9.88 -7.61
N GLY A 151 5.39 -9.93 -8.86
CA GLY A 151 4.91 -10.86 -9.85
C GLY A 151 6.05 -11.40 -10.70
N PHE A 152 5.84 -12.55 -11.31
CA PHE A 152 6.84 -13.21 -12.11
C PHE A 152 7.20 -12.40 -13.36
N VAL A 153 8.49 -12.31 -13.68
CA VAL A 153 9.02 -11.80 -14.95
C VAL A 153 8.51 -12.69 -16.09
N GLY A 154 7.56 -12.19 -16.85
CA GLY A 154 6.98 -12.93 -18.00
C GLY A 154 5.54 -12.52 -18.35
N CYS A 155 4.89 -11.69 -17.55
CA CYS A 155 3.62 -11.11 -17.95
C CYS A 155 3.86 -9.85 -18.79
N PRO A 156 3.35 -9.75 -20.02
CA PRO A 156 3.45 -8.52 -20.78
C PRO A 156 2.71 -7.40 -20.05
N ALA A 157 3.27 -6.19 -20.07
CA ALA A 157 2.75 -4.97 -19.44
C ALA A 157 1.33 -4.54 -19.92
N SER A 158 0.67 -5.36 -20.72
CA SER A 158 -0.64 -5.11 -21.33
C SER A 158 -1.84 -5.40 -20.42
N TRP A 159 -1.64 -5.75 -19.15
CA TRP A 159 -2.71 -6.05 -18.19
C TRP A 159 -2.89 -4.98 -17.10
N ILE A 160 -2.20 -3.84 -17.24
CA ILE A 160 -2.33 -2.69 -16.33
C ILE A 160 -3.07 -1.58 -17.08
N TYR A 161 -4.36 -1.81 -17.37
CA TYR A 161 -5.33 -0.76 -17.72
C TYR A 161 -6.72 -1.20 -17.25
#